data_5f6c304e6f155cb24bab7aebebf63261
#
_entry.id   5f6c304e6f155cb24bab7aebebf63261
#
_cell.length_a   1.000
_cell.length_b   1.000
_cell.length_c   1.000
_cell.angle_alpha   90.00
_cell.angle_beta   90.00
_cell.angle_gamma   90.00
#
_symmetry.space_group_name_H-M   'P 1'
#
loop_
_entity.id
_entity.type
_entity.pdbx_description
1 polymer ?
#
loop_
_entity_poly.entity_id
_entity_poly.type
_entity_poly.pdbx_seq_one_letter_code
_entity_poly.pdbx_strand_id
1 'polypeptide(L)'
;MDMTHEAATAVLQLSYAEAAVLAVQREMEADARVVVLGEDVGRGGIFGQYKGLQQRFGAERVIDTPISEAAIMGAGVGMALAGLRPVVEMRVVDFALCGMDELVNQAAKNRFMFGGQGRVPLVARMPGGIWDASAAQHSQSLEAWFAHMPGVVVVCPSTPQDNYALLRAALQCGDPVVYIEHKTLWGARGPVDESMAVPLGKAARRRRGEALTLVSWGRQMQVCEAACDTLAAEDIDVDLIDLRTLWPWDREAVLASCGRTGRLLVVHEAVQAAGFGAEIAATAAEATGCRVARLGAPRIPVGYAPVLEAQSRVGAGQIVDAARALLG
;
A
#
# COMPACT_ATOMS: atom_id res chain seq x y z
N MET A 1 -25.70 30.25 -25.63
CA MET A 1 -24.66 29.23 -25.89
C MET A 1 -23.54 29.51 -24.92
N ASP A 2 -23.65 28.90 -23.76
CA ASP A 2 -22.68 29.06 -22.68
C ASP A 2 -21.77 27.83 -22.76
N MET A 3 -20.60 28.01 -23.37
CA MET A 3 -19.57 26.96 -23.42
C MET A 3 -18.73 27.10 -22.15
N THR A 4 -19.16 26.39 -21.08
CA THR A 4 -18.31 26.18 -19.92
C THR A 4 -17.08 25.39 -20.34
N HIS A 5 -15.95 26.08 -20.51
CA HIS A 5 -14.64 25.46 -20.60
C HIS A 5 -14.38 24.75 -19.25
N GLU A 6 -14.57 23.44 -19.20
CA GLU A 6 -13.89 22.61 -18.19
C GLU A 6 -12.39 22.78 -18.41
N ALA A 7 -11.77 23.55 -17.53
CA ALA A 7 -10.32 23.66 -17.50
C ALA A 7 -9.75 22.26 -17.24
N ALA A 8 -9.09 21.70 -18.24
CA ALA A 8 -8.37 20.43 -18.07
C ALA A 8 -7.43 20.57 -16.85
N THR A 9 -7.65 19.77 -15.83
CA THR A 9 -6.81 19.79 -14.63
C THR A 9 -5.39 19.44 -15.05
N ALA A 10 -4.43 20.31 -14.75
CA ALA A 10 -3.04 20.10 -15.17
C ALA A 10 -2.47 18.87 -14.47
N VAL A 11 -1.86 17.96 -15.24
CA VAL A 11 -1.12 16.82 -14.69
C VAL A 11 0.17 17.31 -14.02
N LEU A 12 0.30 17.08 -12.73
CA LEU A 12 1.44 17.49 -11.92
C LEU A 12 2.56 16.44 -12.00
N GLN A 13 3.82 16.86 -11.91
CA GLN A 13 4.97 15.97 -11.80
C GLN A 13 5.46 15.97 -10.34
N LEU A 14 5.05 14.99 -9.56
CA LEU A 14 5.31 14.93 -8.12
C LEU A 14 6.17 13.72 -7.76
N SER A 15 6.92 13.84 -6.67
CA SER A 15 7.46 12.67 -6.00
C SER A 15 6.34 11.92 -5.26
N TYR A 16 6.59 10.69 -4.91
CA TYR A 16 5.67 9.85 -4.14
C TYR A 16 5.31 10.49 -2.79
N ALA A 17 6.30 11.13 -2.10
CA ALA A 17 6.07 11.87 -0.87
C ALA A 17 5.22 13.13 -1.11
N GLU A 18 5.52 13.94 -2.14
CA GLU A 18 4.75 15.13 -2.49
C GLU A 18 3.29 14.80 -2.84
N ALA A 19 3.07 13.66 -3.53
CA ALA A 19 1.74 13.17 -3.85
C ALA A 19 0.92 12.85 -2.59
N ALA A 20 1.54 12.23 -1.59
CA ALA A 20 0.91 11.96 -0.29
C ALA A 20 0.59 13.26 0.48
N VAL A 21 1.52 14.22 0.51
CA VAL A 21 1.26 15.54 1.12
C VAL A 21 0.05 16.21 0.47
N LEU A 22 0.01 16.23 -0.87
CA LEU A 22 -1.09 16.82 -1.62
C LEU A 22 -2.43 16.13 -1.33
N ALA A 23 -2.44 14.80 -1.22
CA ALA A 23 -3.64 14.03 -0.89
C ALA A 23 -4.21 14.42 0.49
N VAL A 24 -3.36 14.43 1.53
CA VAL A 24 -3.76 14.82 2.89
C VAL A 24 -4.20 16.28 2.91
N GLN A 25 -3.47 17.17 2.24
CA GLN A 25 -3.81 18.58 2.16
C GLN A 25 -5.21 18.80 1.57
N ARG A 26 -5.54 18.14 0.45
CA ARG A 26 -6.85 18.27 -0.21
C ARG A 26 -7.99 17.78 0.70
N GLU A 27 -7.79 16.68 1.40
CA GLU A 27 -8.81 16.17 2.32
C GLU A 27 -8.95 17.06 3.57
N MET A 28 -7.87 17.63 4.09
CA MET A 28 -7.92 18.60 5.19
C MET A 28 -8.57 19.93 4.79
N GLU A 29 -8.44 20.34 3.53
CA GLU A 29 -9.13 21.52 2.97
C GLU A 29 -10.64 21.27 2.84
N ALA A 30 -11.02 20.07 2.41
CA ALA A 30 -12.41 19.68 2.16
C ALA A 30 -13.19 19.33 3.43
N ASP A 31 -12.53 18.78 4.45
CA ASP A 31 -13.17 18.30 5.68
C ASP A 31 -12.37 18.71 6.92
N ALA A 32 -12.95 19.57 7.74
CA ALA A 32 -12.34 20.07 8.99
C ALA A 32 -12.11 18.95 10.03
N ARG A 33 -12.76 17.79 9.88
CA ARG A 33 -12.61 16.64 10.77
C ARG A 33 -11.33 15.85 10.50
N VAL A 34 -10.68 16.04 9.34
CA VAL A 34 -9.42 15.37 9.02
C VAL A 34 -8.30 15.99 9.86
N VAL A 35 -7.65 15.17 10.65
CA VAL A 35 -6.52 15.55 11.52
C VAL A 35 -5.38 14.56 11.33
N VAL A 36 -4.15 15.01 11.60
CA VAL A 36 -2.95 14.18 11.54
C VAL A 36 -2.33 14.12 12.93
N LEU A 37 -1.94 12.93 13.40
CA LEU A 37 -1.23 12.78 14.67
C LEU A 37 -0.13 11.72 14.56
N GLY A 38 0.96 11.94 15.27
CA GLY A 38 2.12 11.03 15.31
C GLY A 38 3.41 11.75 15.60
N GLU A 39 4.49 11.00 15.55
CA GLU A 39 5.84 11.53 15.81
C GLU A 39 6.32 12.38 14.62
N ASP A 40 6.91 13.53 14.93
CA ASP A 40 7.59 14.41 13.96
C ASP A 40 6.70 14.92 12.80
N VAL A 41 5.38 14.78 12.89
CA VAL A 41 4.46 15.20 11.81
C VAL A 41 4.47 16.71 11.60
N GLY A 42 4.65 17.49 12.69
CA GLY A 42 4.70 18.95 12.64
C GLY A 42 5.91 19.50 11.88
N ARG A 43 7.06 18.84 11.96
CA ARG A 43 8.24 19.20 11.17
C ARG A 43 8.23 18.62 9.77
N GLY A 44 7.19 17.86 9.39
CA GLY A 44 7.00 17.33 8.05
C GLY A 44 7.16 15.81 7.91
N GLY A 45 7.36 15.09 9.00
CA GLY A 45 7.70 13.66 8.99
C GLY A 45 9.14 13.39 8.54
N ILE A 46 9.62 12.16 8.73
CA ILE A 46 11.02 11.78 8.41
C ILE A 46 11.30 11.68 6.91
N PHE A 47 10.28 11.49 6.09
CA PHE A 47 10.37 11.38 4.63
C PHE A 47 9.78 12.60 3.90
N GLY A 48 9.39 13.64 4.63
CA GLY A 48 8.73 14.82 4.08
C GLY A 48 7.25 14.61 3.74
N GLN A 49 6.65 13.51 4.14
CA GLN A 49 5.29 13.09 3.83
C GLN A 49 4.18 13.91 4.52
N TYR A 50 4.55 14.90 5.36
CA TYR A 50 3.67 15.89 6.01
C TYR A 50 4.19 17.32 5.86
N LYS A 51 5.17 17.55 4.98
CA LYS A 51 5.84 18.83 4.82
C LYS A 51 4.85 19.96 4.57
N GLY A 52 4.90 21.00 5.40
CA GLY A 52 4.09 22.22 5.27
C GLY A 52 2.66 22.11 5.81
N LEU A 53 2.19 20.92 6.23
CA LEU A 53 0.81 20.76 6.71
C LEU A 53 0.56 21.49 8.02
N GLN A 54 1.47 21.44 9.02
CA GLN A 54 1.26 22.12 10.30
C GLN A 54 1.28 23.64 10.13
N GLN A 55 2.13 24.19 9.25
CA GLN A 55 2.16 25.61 8.95
C GLN A 55 0.84 26.09 8.32
N ARG A 56 0.17 25.22 7.54
CA ARG A 56 -1.08 25.56 6.87
C ARG A 56 -2.32 25.36 7.74
N PHE A 57 -2.39 24.29 8.52
CA PHE A 57 -3.59 23.88 9.25
C PHE A 57 -3.51 24.04 10.76
N GLY A 58 -2.34 24.41 11.29
CA GLY A 58 -2.12 24.61 12.73
C GLY A 58 -1.78 23.32 13.49
N ALA A 59 -1.19 23.50 14.67
CA ALA A 59 -0.79 22.39 15.55
C ALA A 59 -1.99 21.64 16.17
N GLU A 60 -3.18 22.23 16.15
CA GLU A 60 -4.41 21.58 16.62
C GLU A 60 -4.92 20.52 15.64
N ARG A 61 -4.54 20.61 14.35
CA ARG A 61 -4.94 19.65 13.33
C ARG A 61 -3.78 18.78 12.82
N VAL A 62 -2.53 19.18 13.06
CA VAL A 62 -1.34 18.39 12.79
C VAL A 62 -0.55 18.30 14.08
N ILE A 63 -0.76 17.21 14.81
CA ILE A 63 -0.46 17.04 16.23
C ILE A 63 0.80 16.21 16.39
N ASP A 64 1.90 16.84 16.85
CA ASP A 64 3.09 16.10 17.27
C ASP A 64 2.83 15.37 18.59
N THR A 65 3.30 14.14 18.68
CA THR A 65 3.22 13.31 19.87
C THR A 65 4.61 12.89 20.35
N PRO A 66 4.78 12.59 21.66
CA PRO A 66 5.92 11.80 22.11
C PRO A 66 5.85 10.37 21.54
N ILE A 67 6.97 9.65 21.55
CA ILE A 67 7.04 8.22 21.18
C ILE A 67 6.16 7.41 22.14
N SER A 68 5.05 6.90 21.64
CA SER A 68 4.11 6.07 22.41
C SER A 68 3.05 5.46 21.46
N GLU A 69 3.40 4.45 20.71
CA GLU A 69 2.61 3.93 19.58
C GLU A 69 1.21 3.46 20.02
N ALA A 70 1.09 2.77 21.16
CA ALA A 70 -0.22 2.37 21.70
C ALA A 70 -1.09 3.60 22.02
N ALA A 71 -0.52 4.63 22.65
CA ALA A 71 -1.26 5.84 22.96
C ALA A 71 -1.62 6.64 21.70
N ILE A 72 -0.74 6.70 20.70
CA ILE A 72 -0.99 7.37 19.41
C ILE A 72 -2.14 6.67 18.68
N MET A 73 -2.08 5.35 18.56
CA MET A 73 -3.13 4.56 17.90
C MET A 73 -4.46 4.65 18.67
N GLY A 74 -4.41 4.50 20.00
CA GLY A 74 -5.58 4.60 20.87
C GLY A 74 -6.24 6.00 20.82
N ALA A 75 -5.45 7.07 20.78
CA ALA A 75 -5.94 8.42 20.58
C ALA A 75 -6.63 8.55 19.21
N GLY A 76 -6.04 8.00 18.13
CA GLY A 76 -6.66 7.95 16.81
C GLY A 76 -8.01 7.22 16.83
N VAL A 77 -8.10 6.07 17.50
CA VAL A 77 -9.38 5.34 17.66
C VAL A 77 -10.40 6.21 18.39
N GLY A 78 -10.02 6.82 19.52
CA GLY A 78 -10.88 7.70 20.29
C GLY A 78 -11.38 8.92 19.49
N MET A 79 -10.49 9.57 18.75
CA MET A 79 -10.82 10.68 17.85
C MET A 79 -11.81 10.26 16.76
N ALA A 80 -11.62 9.08 16.16
CA ALA A 80 -12.52 8.55 15.13
C ALA A 80 -13.92 8.26 15.71
N LEU A 81 -14.00 7.67 16.89
CA LEU A 81 -15.27 7.45 17.60
C LEU A 81 -15.96 8.75 18.00
N ALA A 82 -15.19 9.82 18.26
CA ALA A 82 -15.70 11.17 18.51
C ALA A 82 -16.10 11.92 17.22
N GLY A 83 -15.98 11.30 16.05
CA GLY A 83 -16.42 11.85 14.77
C GLY A 83 -15.34 12.55 13.94
N LEU A 84 -14.09 12.52 14.36
CA LEU A 84 -12.94 12.97 13.56
C LEU A 84 -12.52 11.91 12.52
N ARG A 85 -11.62 12.29 11.63
CA ARG A 85 -11.03 11.41 10.59
C ARG A 85 -9.49 11.46 10.71
N PRO A 86 -8.92 10.71 11.65
CA PRO A 86 -7.50 10.81 11.95
C PRO A 86 -6.64 10.05 10.93
N VAL A 87 -5.54 10.69 10.52
CA VAL A 87 -4.36 10.05 9.97
C VAL A 87 -3.40 9.80 11.13
N VAL A 88 -3.13 8.54 11.42
CA VAL A 88 -2.21 8.13 12.48
C VAL A 88 -0.90 7.69 11.86
N GLU A 89 0.17 8.44 12.10
CA GLU A 89 1.51 8.09 11.62
C GLU A 89 2.19 7.14 12.60
N MET A 90 2.59 5.96 12.12
CA MET A 90 3.28 4.93 12.90
C MET A 90 4.76 4.83 12.54
N ARG A 91 5.38 5.89 12.13
CA ARG A 91 6.78 6.04 11.75
C ARG A 91 7.34 4.94 10.83
N VAL A 92 7.24 3.67 11.20
CA VAL A 92 7.46 2.48 10.38
C VAL A 92 6.51 1.35 10.79
N VAL A 93 6.21 0.45 9.87
CA VAL A 93 5.29 -0.68 10.10
C VAL A 93 5.75 -1.59 11.25
N ASP A 94 7.06 -1.70 11.46
CA ASP A 94 7.67 -2.48 12.55
C ASP A 94 7.20 -2.00 13.94
N PHE A 95 7.01 -0.69 14.12
CA PHE A 95 6.59 -0.09 15.40
C PHE A 95 5.08 -0.12 15.60
N ALA A 96 4.31 -0.30 14.54
CA ALA A 96 2.87 -0.49 14.65
C ALA A 96 2.50 -1.70 15.52
N LEU A 97 3.43 -2.65 15.70
CA LEU A 97 3.26 -3.80 16.61
C LEU A 97 3.03 -3.38 18.07
N CYS A 98 3.54 -2.21 18.49
CA CYS A 98 3.28 -1.66 19.82
C CYS A 98 1.84 -1.09 19.98
N GLY A 99 1.12 -0.85 18.87
CA GLY A 99 -0.26 -0.37 18.85
C GLY A 99 -1.24 -1.38 18.24
N MET A 100 -0.90 -2.67 18.28
CA MET A 100 -1.71 -3.71 17.60
C MET A 100 -3.05 -3.92 18.27
N ASP A 101 -3.17 -3.86 19.59
CA ASP A 101 -4.46 -4.02 20.26
C ASP A 101 -5.45 -2.94 19.83
N GLU A 102 -5.03 -1.71 19.85
CA GLU A 102 -5.84 -0.55 19.49
C GLU A 102 -6.33 -0.65 18.03
N LEU A 103 -5.47 -1.15 17.13
CA LEU A 103 -5.83 -1.31 15.72
C LEU A 103 -6.72 -2.53 15.49
N VAL A 104 -6.29 -3.73 15.94
CA VAL A 104 -6.97 -4.98 15.53
C VAL A 104 -8.11 -5.40 16.45
N ASN A 105 -8.10 -5.02 17.72
CA ASN A 105 -9.17 -5.32 18.67
C ASN A 105 -10.14 -4.14 18.81
N GLN A 106 -9.65 -2.91 18.85
CA GLN A 106 -10.51 -1.75 19.04
C GLN A 106 -11.01 -1.18 17.71
N ALA A 107 -10.15 -0.72 16.81
CA ALA A 107 -10.60 -0.11 15.56
C ALA A 107 -11.33 -1.11 14.64
N ALA A 108 -10.69 -2.26 14.36
CA ALA A 108 -11.21 -3.23 13.40
C ALA A 108 -12.53 -3.89 13.79
N LYS A 109 -12.78 -4.12 15.09
CA LYS A 109 -13.96 -4.84 15.56
C LYS A 109 -15.13 -3.95 15.90
N ASN A 110 -14.92 -2.65 16.06
CA ASN A 110 -15.90 -1.71 16.59
C ASN A 110 -17.19 -1.71 15.77
N ARG A 111 -17.11 -1.63 14.44
CA ARG A 111 -18.29 -1.67 13.57
C ARG A 111 -19.13 -2.93 13.77
N PHE A 112 -18.49 -4.09 13.83
CA PHE A 112 -19.18 -5.37 14.00
C PHE A 112 -19.82 -5.48 15.39
N MET A 113 -19.06 -5.16 16.45
CA MET A 113 -19.51 -5.28 17.83
C MET A 113 -20.67 -4.34 18.17
N PHE A 114 -20.75 -3.18 17.55
CA PHE A 114 -21.80 -2.19 17.77
C PHE A 114 -22.86 -2.15 16.66
N GLY A 115 -23.06 -3.27 15.95
CA GLY A 115 -24.14 -3.41 14.96
C GLY A 115 -24.11 -2.39 13.82
N GLY A 116 -22.91 -1.95 13.41
CA GLY A 116 -22.70 -0.97 12.35
C GLY A 116 -22.72 0.50 12.81
N GLN A 117 -23.05 0.79 14.06
CA GLN A 117 -23.10 2.17 14.60
C GLN A 117 -21.71 2.69 14.96
N GLY A 118 -20.83 1.83 15.51
CA GLY A 118 -19.45 2.18 15.84
C GLY A 118 -18.58 2.24 14.57
N ARG A 119 -18.30 3.44 14.07
CA ARG A 119 -17.39 3.63 12.91
C ARG A 119 -16.07 4.20 13.37
N VAL A 120 -14.98 3.67 12.82
CA VAL A 120 -13.63 4.15 13.10
C VAL A 120 -12.94 4.51 11.76
N PRO A 121 -13.28 5.67 11.15
CA PRO A 121 -12.68 6.14 9.91
C PRO A 121 -11.26 6.66 10.15
N LEU A 122 -10.34 5.76 10.42
CA LEU A 122 -8.95 6.01 10.76
C LEU A 122 -8.05 5.50 9.63
N VAL A 123 -7.02 6.27 9.25
CA VAL A 123 -5.95 5.83 8.36
C VAL A 123 -4.67 5.68 9.17
N ALA A 124 -4.26 4.42 9.40
CA ALA A 124 -2.97 4.10 10.00
C ALA A 124 -1.91 4.06 8.90
N ARG A 125 -1.11 5.12 8.79
CA ARG A 125 0.00 5.25 7.83
C ARG A 125 1.25 4.62 8.40
N MET A 126 1.81 3.66 7.66
CA MET A 126 2.90 2.80 8.15
C MET A 126 3.95 2.62 7.06
N PRO A 127 4.98 3.49 6.97
CA PRO A 127 6.10 3.24 6.08
C PRO A 127 6.71 1.86 6.30
N GLY A 128 6.78 1.03 5.24
CA GLY A 128 7.21 -0.37 5.33
C GLY A 128 8.29 -0.75 4.33
N GLY A 129 8.72 -2.02 4.38
CA GLY A 129 9.64 -2.64 3.45
C GLY A 129 11.13 -2.43 3.76
N ILE A 130 11.98 -3.11 3.00
CA ILE A 130 13.42 -3.07 3.16
C ILE A 130 13.96 -1.70 2.75
N TRP A 131 14.76 -1.07 3.63
CA TRP A 131 15.34 0.25 3.42
C TRP A 131 16.81 0.25 3.83
N ASP A 132 17.65 0.67 2.96
CA ASP A 132 19.11 0.68 2.96
C ASP A 132 19.79 0.52 4.33
N ALA A 133 20.27 -0.69 4.62
CA ALA A 133 20.98 -1.05 5.85
C ALA A 133 20.23 -0.71 7.16
N SER A 134 18.89 -0.76 7.15
CA SER A 134 18.06 -0.51 8.34
C SER A 134 17.88 -1.74 9.24
N ALA A 135 18.41 -2.89 8.88
CA ALA A 135 18.38 -4.15 9.61
C ALA A 135 16.93 -4.69 9.87
N ALA A 136 16.85 -5.73 10.69
CA ALA A 136 15.65 -6.55 10.86
C ALA A 136 14.44 -5.81 11.44
N GLN A 137 14.67 -4.86 12.35
CA GLN A 137 13.61 -4.15 13.09
C GLN A 137 13.08 -2.90 12.37
N HIS A 138 13.57 -2.59 11.16
CA HIS A 138 13.16 -1.42 10.39
C HIS A 138 12.95 -1.76 8.92
N SER A 139 12.82 -3.05 8.58
CA SER A 139 12.79 -3.50 7.17
C SER A 139 11.73 -4.56 6.91
N GLN A 140 10.73 -4.68 7.78
CA GLN A 140 9.70 -5.69 7.62
C GLN A 140 8.63 -5.27 6.61
N SER A 141 8.02 -6.28 5.98
CA SER A 141 6.85 -6.18 5.12
C SER A 141 5.74 -7.01 5.77
N LEU A 142 4.85 -6.34 6.52
CA LEU A 142 3.85 -6.97 7.40
C LEU A 142 2.43 -6.92 6.85
N GLU A 143 2.26 -6.59 5.59
CA GLU A 143 0.95 -6.42 4.95
C GLU A 143 0.04 -7.64 5.08
N ALA A 144 0.60 -8.86 5.07
CA ALA A 144 -0.16 -10.09 5.23
C ALA A 144 -0.79 -10.24 6.62
N TRP A 145 -0.16 -9.71 7.67
CA TRP A 145 -0.71 -9.70 9.02
C TRP A 145 -1.99 -8.88 9.08
N PHE A 146 -1.96 -7.68 8.49
CA PHE A 146 -3.12 -6.80 8.48
C PHE A 146 -4.22 -7.29 7.53
N ALA A 147 -3.86 -7.87 6.38
CA ALA A 147 -4.81 -8.47 5.45
C ALA A 147 -5.56 -9.67 6.05
N HIS A 148 -4.95 -10.37 7.02
CA HIS A 148 -5.59 -11.45 7.76
C HIS A 148 -6.63 -10.94 8.79
N MET A 149 -6.58 -9.66 9.20
CA MET A 149 -7.42 -9.12 10.26
C MET A 149 -8.78 -8.64 9.74
N PRO A 150 -9.92 -9.32 10.10
CA PRO A 150 -11.23 -8.85 9.71
C PRO A 150 -11.54 -7.47 10.28
N GLY A 151 -12.01 -6.56 9.42
CA GLY A 151 -12.43 -5.21 9.79
C GLY A 151 -11.43 -4.10 9.45
N VAL A 152 -10.32 -4.41 8.78
CA VAL A 152 -9.39 -3.41 8.23
C VAL A 152 -9.29 -3.53 6.71
N VAL A 153 -9.08 -2.39 6.06
CA VAL A 153 -8.67 -2.30 4.66
C VAL A 153 -7.14 -2.18 4.61
N VAL A 154 -6.48 -2.83 3.63
CA VAL A 154 -5.02 -2.79 3.50
C VAL A 154 -4.62 -2.29 2.13
N VAL A 155 -3.84 -1.21 2.09
CA VAL A 155 -3.45 -0.49 0.86
C VAL A 155 -1.93 -0.42 0.75
N CYS A 156 -1.39 -0.73 -0.43
CA CYS A 156 0.04 -0.72 -0.73
C CYS A 156 0.29 -0.06 -2.10
N PRO A 157 0.30 1.28 -2.21
CA PRO A 157 0.47 1.98 -3.48
C PRO A 157 1.87 1.81 -4.06
N SER A 158 1.99 1.87 -5.40
CA SER A 158 3.25 1.66 -6.11
C SER A 158 3.76 2.88 -6.87
N THR A 159 2.90 3.87 -7.16
CA THR A 159 3.23 5.07 -7.95
C THR A 159 2.80 6.35 -7.24
N PRO A 160 3.32 7.54 -7.64
CA PRO A 160 2.82 8.82 -7.13
C PRO A 160 1.31 9.01 -7.34
N GLN A 161 0.77 8.64 -8.52
CA GLN A 161 -0.67 8.70 -8.78
C GLN A 161 -1.47 7.82 -7.83
N ASP A 162 -1.03 6.57 -7.62
CA ASP A 162 -1.70 5.66 -6.70
C ASP A 162 -1.63 6.19 -5.26
N ASN A 163 -0.47 6.74 -4.85
CA ASN A 163 -0.32 7.30 -3.50
C ASN A 163 -1.22 8.50 -3.27
N TYR A 164 -1.39 9.37 -4.27
CA TYR A 164 -2.36 10.47 -4.20
C TYR A 164 -3.81 9.97 -4.11
N ALA A 165 -4.23 9.18 -5.08
CA ALA A 165 -5.65 8.84 -5.25
C ALA A 165 -6.14 7.83 -4.19
N LEU A 166 -5.33 6.81 -3.86
CA LEU A 166 -5.69 5.81 -2.85
C LEU A 166 -5.66 6.38 -1.43
N LEU A 167 -4.74 7.32 -1.13
CA LEU A 167 -4.74 7.97 0.20
C LEU A 167 -5.98 8.84 0.39
N ARG A 168 -6.43 9.53 -0.63
CA ARG A 168 -7.72 10.23 -0.62
C ARG A 168 -8.89 9.27 -0.42
N ALA A 169 -8.93 8.17 -1.17
CA ALA A 169 -9.95 7.14 -1.02
C ALA A 169 -9.94 6.50 0.38
N ALA A 170 -8.76 6.29 0.97
CA ALA A 170 -8.59 5.81 2.34
C ALA A 170 -9.13 6.81 3.36
N LEU A 171 -8.83 8.11 3.19
CA LEU A 171 -9.34 9.19 4.05
C LEU A 171 -10.86 9.37 3.96
N GLN A 172 -11.47 8.99 2.85
CA GLN A 172 -12.92 9.01 2.64
C GLN A 172 -13.60 7.70 3.07
N CYS A 173 -12.83 6.64 3.34
CA CYS A 173 -13.36 5.36 3.81
C CYS A 173 -13.99 5.49 5.21
N GLY A 174 -15.05 4.73 5.46
CA GLY A 174 -15.73 4.71 6.76
C GLY A 174 -15.20 3.67 7.73
N ASP A 175 -14.22 2.87 7.31
CA ASP A 175 -13.60 1.78 8.06
C ASP A 175 -12.10 2.05 8.28
N PRO A 176 -11.45 1.38 9.24
CA PRO A 176 -10.02 1.51 9.46
C PRO A 176 -9.22 1.06 8.22
N VAL A 177 -8.27 1.89 7.80
CA VAL A 177 -7.36 1.60 6.70
C VAL A 177 -5.93 1.52 7.21
N VAL A 178 -5.25 0.41 6.96
CA VAL A 178 -3.81 0.27 7.07
C VAL A 178 -3.20 0.63 5.73
N TYR A 179 -2.41 1.71 5.72
CA TYR A 179 -1.84 2.30 4.53
C TYR A 179 -0.31 2.17 4.56
N ILE A 180 0.23 1.22 3.77
CA ILE A 180 1.64 0.85 3.80
C ILE A 180 2.36 1.45 2.60
N GLU A 181 3.15 2.48 2.83
CA GLU A 181 3.99 3.13 1.83
C GLU A 181 5.41 2.55 1.87
N HIS A 182 5.92 2.13 0.72
CA HIS A 182 7.28 1.56 0.72
C HIS A 182 8.35 2.65 0.80
N LYS A 183 9.25 2.54 1.77
CA LYS A 183 10.25 3.56 2.11
C LYS A 183 11.18 3.96 0.94
N THR A 184 11.48 3.06 0.02
CA THR A 184 12.33 3.38 -1.14
C THR A 184 11.59 4.12 -2.26
N LEU A 185 10.26 4.25 -2.17
CA LEU A 185 9.48 4.96 -3.19
C LEU A 185 9.40 6.48 -2.95
N TRP A 186 9.78 7.01 -1.78
CA TRP A 186 9.56 8.41 -1.42
C TRP A 186 10.08 9.41 -2.44
N GLY A 187 11.22 9.13 -3.09
CA GLY A 187 11.82 9.96 -4.13
C GLY A 187 11.35 9.63 -5.55
N ALA A 188 10.59 8.56 -5.76
CA ALA A 188 10.11 8.19 -7.09
C ALA A 188 9.17 9.25 -7.64
N ARG A 189 9.44 9.75 -8.85
CA ARG A 189 8.63 10.81 -9.48
C ARG A 189 7.73 10.23 -10.57
N GLY A 190 6.58 10.87 -10.75
CA GLY A 190 5.63 10.50 -11.79
C GLY A 190 4.49 11.49 -11.93
N PRO A 191 3.64 11.31 -12.95
CA PRO A 191 2.47 12.15 -13.17
C PRO A 191 1.41 11.91 -12.08
N VAL A 192 0.74 12.98 -11.67
CA VAL A 192 -0.42 12.97 -10.77
C VAL A 192 -1.50 13.83 -11.38
N ASP A 193 -2.62 13.20 -11.70
CA ASP A 193 -3.86 13.83 -12.11
C ASP A 193 -4.82 13.87 -10.92
N GLU A 194 -5.08 15.06 -10.41
CA GLU A 194 -5.97 15.26 -9.25
C GLU A 194 -7.43 14.87 -9.51
N SER A 195 -7.84 14.80 -10.77
CA SER A 195 -9.20 14.41 -11.17
C SER A 195 -9.40 12.89 -11.20
N MET A 196 -8.32 12.12 -11.27
CA MET A 196 -8.36 10.67 -11.35
C MET A 196 -8.64 10.04 -9.97
N ALA A 197 -9.85 9.55 -9.77
CA ALA A 197 -10.21 8.75 -8.61
C ALA A 197 -9.80 7.28 -8.80
N VAL A 198 -9.27 6.68 -7.75
CA VAL A 198 -8.93 5.25 -7.69
C VAL A 198 -9.68 4.62 -6.52
N PRO A 199 -10.69 3.78 -6.78
CA PRO A 199 -11.43 3.12 -5.70
C PRO A 199 -10.57 2.06 -5.01
N LEU A 200 -10.76 1.93 -3.69
CA LEU A 200 -10.17 0.83 -2.92
C LEU A 200 -10.70 -0.51 -3.44
N GLY A 201 -9.84 -1.52 -3.46
CA GLY A 201 -10.20 -2.85 -3.97
C GLY A 201 -10.15 -3.00 -5.49
N LYS A 202 -9.64 -2.01 -6.22
CA LYS A 202 -9.45 -2.09 -7.68
C LYS A 202 -7.98 -2.10 -8.07
N ALA A 203 -7.58 -3.14 -8.81
CA ALA A 203 -6.24 -3.31 -9.33
C ALA A 203 -5.99 -2.39 -10.55
N ALA A 204 -4.70 -2.18 -10.86
CA ALA A 204 -4.29 -1.58 -12.14
C ALA A 204 -3.62 -2.62 -13.01
N ARG A 205 -4.03 -2.73 -14.27
CA ARG A 205 -3.29 -3.49 -15.26
C ARG A 205 -2.18 -2.61 -15.83
N ARG A 206 -0.92 -2.94 -15.52
CA ARG A 206 0.26 -2.20 -15.98
C ARG A 206 0.69 -2.62 -17.39
N ARG A 207 0.54 -3.91 -17.71
CA ARG A 207 0.78 -4.48 -19.04
C ARG A 207 -0.32 -5.47 -19.38
N ARG A 208 -0.58 -5.66 -20.66
CA ARG A 208 -1.48 -6.69 -21.15
C ARG A 208 -0.67 -7.77 -21.88
N GLY A 209 -0.95 -9.02 -21.57
CA GLY A 209 -0.29 -10.17 -22.17
C GLY A 209 -1.10 -11.45 -22.03
N GLU A 210 -0.68 -12.50 -22.73
CA GLU A 210 -1.39 -13.80 -22.81
C GLU A 210 -0.54 -14.99 -22.31
N ALA A 211 0.78 -14.78 -22.10
CA ALA A 211 1.67 -15.90 -21.73
C ALA A 211 1.49 -16.31 -20.25
N LEU A 212 1.45 -15.33 -19.34
CA LEU A 212 1.22 -15.55 -17.91
C LEU A 212 0.68 -14.28 -17.25
N THR A 213 -0.03 -14.48 -16.14
CA THR A 213 -0.43 -13.42 -15.21
C THR A 213 0.65 -13.22 -14.16
N LEU A 214 1.16 -11.99 -14.01
CA LEU A 214 2.09 -11.59 -12.95
C LEU A 214 1.41 -10.59 -12.04
N VAL A 215 1.30 -10.90 -10.74
CA VAL A 215 0.63 -10.07 -9.74
C VAL A 215 1.62 -9.59 -8.70
N SER A 216 1.58 -8.31 -8.38
CA SER A 216 2.42 -7.71 -7.33
C SER A 216 1.79 -6.43 -6.77
N TRP A 217 2.49 -5.74 -5.87
CA TRP A 217 2.10 -4.46 -5.25
C TRP A 217 3.30 -3.69 -4.70
N GLY A 218 3.08 -2.42 -4.36
CA GLY A 218 4.08 -1.57 -3.75
C GLY A 218 5.35 -1.45 -4.59
N ARG A 219 6.49 -1.36 -3.92
CA ARG A 219 7.81 -1.24 -4.59
C ARG A 219 8.13 -2.42 -5.51
N GLN A 220 7.64 -3.61 -5.19
CA GLN A 220 7.95 -4.79 -5.99
C GLN A 220 7.41 -4.70 -7.43
N MET A 221 6.44 -3.82 -7.68
CA MET A 221 5.96 -3.53 -9.04
C MET A 221 7.07 -3.06 -9.98
N GLN A 222 7.98 -2.19 -9.52
CA GLN A 222 9.10 -1.71 -10.35
C GLN A 222 10.05 -2.86 -10.75
N VAL A 223 10.25 -3.83 -9.85
CA VAL A 223 11.06 -5.02 -10.14
C VAL A 223 10.36 -5.94 -11.13
N CYS A 224 9.02 -6.08 -11.00
CA CYS A 224 8.21 -6.83 -11.94
C CYS A 224 8.19 -6.18 -13.34
N GLU A 225 8.13 -4.86 -13.43
CA GLU A 225 8.21 -4.14 -14.70
C GLU A 225 9.54 -4.40 -15.42
N ALA A 226 10.67 -4.34 -14.69
CA ALA A 226 11.99 -4.66 -15.25
C ALA A 226 12.10 -6.14 -15.69
N ALA A 227 11.50 -7.07 -14.94
CA ALA A 227 11.42 -8.46 -15.36
C ALA A 227 10.57 -8.65 -16.63
N CYS A 228 9.46 -7.93 -16.73
CA CYS A 228 8.61 -7.95 -17.93
C CYS A 228 9.34 -7.40 -19.16
N ASP A 229 10.21 -6.39 -19.02
CA ASP A 229 11.03 -5.90 -20.12
C ASP A 229 11.98 -6.98 -20.65
N THR A 230 12.59 -7.75 -19.74
CA THR A 230 13.46 -8.88 -20.09
C THR A 230 12.68 -10.00 -20.79
N LEU A 231 11.50 -10.36 -20.26
CA LEU A 231 10.65 -11.40 -20.85
C LEU A 231 10.11 -10.98 -22.21
N ALA A 232 9.74 -9.72 -22.39
CA ALA A 232 9.26 -9.19 -23.67
C ALA A 232 10.35 -9.28 -24.78
N ALA A 233 11.63 -9.13 -24.42
CA ALA A 233 12.75 -9.33 -25.36
C ALA A 233 12.91 -10.81 -25.80
N GLU A 234 12.21 -11.73 -25.13
CA GLU A 234 12.14 -13.17 -25.42
C GLU A 234 10.79 -13.57 -26.02
N ASP A 235 10.00 -12.60 -26.50
CA ASP A 235 8.65 -12.81 -27.04
C ASP A 235 7.64 -13.40 -26.01
N ILE A 236 7.90 -13.19 -24.71
CA ILE A 236 7.01 -13.61 -23.63
C ILE A 236 6.20 -12.39 -23.14
N ASP A 237 4.94 -12.32 -23.50
CA ASP A 237 4.04 -11.23 -23.14
C ASP A 237 3.33 -11.52 -21.80
N VAL A 238 3.57 -10.66 -20.81
CA VAL A 238 3.07 -10.81 -19.44
C VAL A 238 1.88 -9.90 -19.19
N ASP A 239 0.78 -10.44 -18.63
CA ASP A 239 -0.32 -9.65 -18.08
C ASP A 239 0.04 -9.20 -16.65
N LEU A 240 0.59 -7.99 -16.51
CA LEU A 240 1.08 -7.46 -15.23
C LEU A 240 0.00 -6.68 -14.50
N ILE A 241 -0.36 -7.14 -13.32
CA ILE A 241 -1.41 -6.58 -12.45
C ILE A 241 -0.79 -6.08 -11.15
N ASP A 242 -1.03 -4.81 -10.86
CA ASP A 242 -0.74 -4.14 -9.59
C ASP A 242 -2.00 -4.15 -8.73
N LEU A 243 -2.00 -4.87 -7.61
CA LEU A 243 -3.17 -4.96 -6.73
C LEU A 243 -3.51 -3.65 -6.04
N ARG A 244 -2.53 -2.85 -5.66
CA ARG A 244 -2.72 -1.58 -4.94
C ARG A 244 -3.43 -1.71 -3.59
N THR A 245 -4.45 -2.56 -3.50
CA THR A 245 -5.19 -2.89 -2.28
C THR A 245 -5.13 -4.40 -2.06
N LEU A 246 -4.66 -4.82 -0.89
CA LEU A 246 -4.58 -6.24 -0.54
C LEU A 246 -5.85 -6.75 0.15
N TRP A 247 -6.58 -5.86 0.84
CA TRP A 247 -7.89 -6.19 1.36
C TRP A 247 -8.82 -4.96 1.33
N PRO A 248 -9.97 -5.05 0.65
CA PRO A 248 -10.31 -6.11 -0.31
C PRO A 248 -9.41 -6.05 -1.54
N TRP A 249 -9.02 -7.18 -2.11
CA TRP A 249 -8.26 -7.21 -3.37
C TRP A 249 -9.18 -7.42 -4.58
N ASP A 250 -8.72 -7.02 -5.76
CA ASP A 250 -9.47 -7.15 -7.02
C ASP A 250 -9.40 -8.61 -7.54
N ARG A 251 -10.16 -9.48 -6.86
CA ARG A 251 -10.25 -10.90 -7.19
C ARG A 251 -10.71 -11.11 -8.63
N GLU A 252 -11.68 -10.34 -9.08
CA GLU A 252 -12.25 -10.44 -10.42
C GLU A 252 -11.20 -10.22 -11.52
N ALA A 253 -10.42 -9.14 -11.41
CA ALA A 253 -9.38 -8.80 -12.36
C ALA A 253 -8.30 -9.89 -12.44
N VAL A 254 -7.86 -10.44 -11.30
CA VAL A 254 -6.85 -11.49 -11.25
C VAL A 254 -7.40 -12.81 -11.83
N LEU A 255 -8.59 -13.24 -11.42
CA LEU A 255 -9.18 -14.49 -11.92
C LEU A 255 -9.49 -14.44 -13.42
N ALA A 256 -9.97 -13.30 -13.92
CA ALA A 256 -10.19 -13.11 -15.36
C ALA A 256 -8.86 -13.20 -16.15
N SER A 257 -7.77 -12.68 -15.61
CA SER A 257 -6.44 -12.83 -16.19
C SER A 257 -5.96 -14.28 -16.15
N CYS A 258 -6.04 -14.93 -14.99
CA CYS A 258 -5.63 -16.33 -14.81
C CYS A 258 -6.42 -17.30 -15.71
N GLY A 259 -7.72 -17.08 -15.88
CA GLY A 259 -8.55 -17.88 -16.79
C GLY A 259 -8.13 -17.76 -18.25
N ARG A 260 -7.55 -16.63 -18.65
CA ARG A 260 -7.06 -16.40 -20.01
C ARG A 260 -5.64 -16.95 -20.20
N THR A 261 -4.73 -16.67 -19.28
CA THR A 261 -3.31 -17.05 -19.41
C THR A 261 -3.02 -18.50 -18.97
N GLY A 262 -3.87 -19.09 -18.11
CA GLY A 262 -3.68 -20.42 -17.52
C GLY A 262 -2.51 -20.52 -16.53
N ARG A 263 -1.85 -19.40 -16.20
CA ARG A 263 -0.63 -19.38 -15.37
C ARG A 263 -0.61 -18.12 -14.50
N LEU A 264 -0.22 -18.28 -13.22
CA LEU A 264 -0.10 -17.18 -12.27
C LEU A 264 1.25 -17.22 -11.55
N LEU A 265 1.97 -16.12 -11.60
CA LEU A 265 3.11 -15.83 -10.73
C LEU A 265 2.76 -14.69 -9.79
N VAL A 266 2.80 -14.91 -8.48
CA VAL A 266 2.63 -13.84 -7.48
C VAL A 266 3.98 -13.50 -6.88
N VAL A 267 4.32 -12.21 -6.88
CA VAL A 267 5.63 -11.73 -6.40
C VAL A 267 5.44 -10.63 -5.36
N HIS A 268 6.11 -10.74 -4.21
CA HIS A 268 6.09 -9.71 -3.17
C HIS A 268 7.40 -9.66 -2.37
N GLU A 269 7.65 -8.53 -1.72
CA GLU A 269 8.85 -8.36 -0.88
C GLU A 269 8.73 -9.11 0.46
N ALA A 270 7.54 -9.26 1.00
CA ALA A 270 7.31 -9.98 2.25
C ALA A 270 7.84 -11.42 2.19
N VAL A 271 8.07 -12.01 3.35
CA VAL A 271 8.42 -13.43 3.47
C VAL A 271 7.41 -14.29 2.71
N GLN A 272 7.91 -15.23 1.87
CA GLN A 272 7.05 -16.08 1.03
C GLN A 272 6.12 -16.98 1.86
N ALA A 273 6.64 -17.53 2.97
CA ALA A 273 5.86 -18.37 3.86
C ALA A 273 4.78 -17.55 4.58
N ALA A 274 3.52 -17.93 4.43
CA ALA A 274 2.35 -17.23 4.95
C ALA A 274 2.20 -15.77 4.44
N GLY A 275 2.90 -15.36 3.39
CA GLY A 275 2.66 -14.09 2.71
C GLY A 275 1.33 -14.08 1.96
N PHE A 276 0.79 -12.90 1.69
CA PHE A 276 -0.53 -12.73 1.05
C PHE A 276 -0.61 -13.37 -0.36
N GLY A 277 0.53 -13.52 -1.04
CA GLY A 277 0.60 -14.26 -2.31
C GLY A 277 0.14 -15.71 -2.21
N ALA A 278 0.11 -16.32 -1.02
CA ALA A 278 -0.42 -17.67 -0.83
C ALA A 278 -1.95 -17.70 -1.00
N GLU A 279 -2.65 -16.71 -0.45
CA GLU A 279 -4.10 -16.56 -0.59
C GLU A 279 -4.50 -16.34 -2.05
N ILE A 280 -3.80 -15.45 -2.75
CA ILE A 280 -4.06 -15.17 -4.17
C ILE A 280 -3.85 -16.44 -5.01
N ALA A 281 -2.73 -17.16 -4.78
CA ALA A 281 -2.39 -18.39 -5.53
C ALA A 281 -3.41 -19.50 -5.29
N ALA A 282 -3.81 -19.72 -4.03
CA ALA A 282 -4.83 -20.72 -3.68
C ALA A 282 -6.17 -20.38 -4.35
N THR A 283 -6.64 -19.13 -4.17
CA THR A 283 -7.91 -18.67 -4.77
C THR A 283 -7.91 -18.81 -6.29
N ALA A 284 -6.81 -18.46 -6.96
CA ALA A 284 -6.72 -18.56 -8.43
C ALA A 284 -6.70 -20.03 -8.89
N ALA A 285 -5.93 -20.89 -8.23
CA ALA A 285 -5.88 -22.32 -8.56
C ALA A 285 -7.25 -23.00 -8.38
N GLU A 286 -7.94 -22.74 -7.26
CA GLU A 286 -9.28 -23.26 -6.99
C GLU A 286 -10.32 -22.80 -8.01
N ALA A 287 -10.28 -21.51 -8.38
CA ALA A 287 -11.30 -20.92 -9.24
C ALA A 287 -11.08 -21.18 -10.74
N THR A 288 -9.83 -21.33 -11.20
CA THR A 288 -9.49 -21.37 -12.63
C THR A 288 -8.72 -22.61 -13.05
N GLY A 289 -8.17 -23.38 -12.11
CA GLY A 289 -7.27 -24.50 -12.39
C GLY A 289 -5.91 -24.07 -12.97
N CYS A 290 -5.55 -22.79 -12.92
CA CYS A 290 -4.28 -22.30 -13.48
C CYS A 290 -3.08 -22.84 -12.70
N ARG A 291 -1.94 -23.02 -13.39
CA ARG A 291 -0.66 -23.31 -12.74
C ARG A 291 -0.21 -22.09 -11.94
N VAL A 292 0.25 -22.31 -10.71
CA VAL A 292 0.64 -21.21 -9.82
C VAL A 292 2.09 -21.33 -9.35
N ALA A 293 2.77 -20.21 -9.26
CA ALA A 293 4.06 -20.06 -8.59
C ALA A 293 4.06 -18.80 -7.72
N ARG A 294 4.92 -18.75 -6.72
CA ARG A 294 5.06 -17.61 -5.81
C ARG A 294 6.53 -17.32 -5.58
N LEU A 295 6.85 -16.04 -5.53
CA LEU A 295 8.15 -15.52 -5.09
C LEU A 295 7.95 -14.52 -3.95
N GLY A 296 8.70 -14.70 -2.88
CA GLY A 296 8.79 -13.79 -1.75
C GLY A 296 10.14 -13.96 -1.08
N ALA A 297 10.46 -13.09 -0.13
CA ALA A 297 11.70 -13.21 0.63
C ALA A 297 11.82 -14.57 1.33
N PRO A 298 13.05 -15.08 1.53
CA PRO A 298 13.27 -16.24 2.40
C PRO A 298 12.85 -15.92 3.84
N ARG A 299 12.53 -16.96 4.63
CA ARG A 299 12.10 -16.78 6.02
C ARG A 299 13.30 -16.54 6.95
N ILE A 300 13.97 -15.43 6.73
CA ILE A 300 15.11 -14.94 7.53
C ILE A 300 14.88 -13.48 7.92
N PRO A 301 15.39 -13.00 9.07
CA PRO A 301 15.44 -11.59 9.37
C PRO A 301 16.30 -10.84 8.35
N VAL A 302 15.93 -9.58 8.02
CA VAL A 302 16.71 -8.75 7.10
C VAL A 302 18.06 -8.39 7.72
N GLY A 303 19.15 -8.65 7.00
CA GLY A 303 20.50 -8.37 7.47
C GLY A 303 20.84 -6.88 7.42
N TYR A 304 21.83 -6.45 8.23
CA TYR A 304 22.33 -5.08 8.24
C TYR A 304 23.29 -4.80 7.07
N ALA A 305 24.24 -5.70 6.84
CA ALA A 305 25.22 -5.53 5.77
C ALA A 305 24.52 -5.64 4.40
N PRO A 306 24.84 -4.77 3.41
CA PRO A 306 24.15 -4.76 2.11
C PRO A 306 24.14 -6.14 1.40
N VAL A 307 25.21 -6.93 1.52
CA VAL A 307 25.28 -8.28 0.94
C VAL A 307 24.29 -9.25 1.61
N LEU A 308 24.01 -9.09 2.91
CA LEU A 308 23.02 -9.89 3.64
C LEU A 308 21.60 -9.37 3.40
N GLU A 309 21.43 -8.04 3.36
CA GLU A 309 20.15 -7.42 3.02
C GLU A 309 19.66 -7.86 1.63
N ALA A 310 20.57 -7.92 0.65
CA ALA A 310 20.26 -8.35 -0.71
C ALA A 310 19.69 -9.78 -0.78
N GLN A 311 20.03 -10.66 0.18
CA GLN A 311 19.47 -12.02 0.26
C GLN A 311 17.98 -12.05 0.66
N SER A 312 17.49 -10.97 1.26
CA SER A 312 16.07 -10.82 1.63
C SER A 312 15.24 -10.15 0.51
N ARG A 313 15.85 -9.81 -0.62
CA ARG A 313 15.16 -9.15 -1.74
C ARG A 313 14.86 -10.14 -2.86
N VAL A 314 13.70 -9.96 -3.50
CA VAL A 314 13.36 -10.64 -4.76
C VAL A 314 13.76 -9.73 -5.92
N GLY A 315 14.71 -10.19 -6.74
CA GLY A 315 15.22 -9.44 -7.89
C GLY A 315 14.55 -9.83 -9.21
N ALA A 316 14.75 -9.00 -10.25
CA ALA A 316 14.16 -9.21 -11.57
C ALA A 316 14.60 -10.54 -12.20
N GLY A 317 15.85 -10.95 -12.05
CA GLY A 317 16.34 -12.24 -12.57
C GLY A 317 15.60 -13.44 -11.99
N GLN A 318 15.31 -13.43 -10.68
CA GLN A 318 14.53 -14.49 -10.03
C GLN A 318 13.09 -14.56 -10.57
N ILE A 319 12.50 -13.40 -10.89
CA ILE A 319 11.15 -13.32 -11.48
C ILE A 319 11.17 -13.90 -12.89
N VAL A 320 12.16 -13.55 -13.70
CA VAL A 320 12.34 -14.09 -15.06
C VAL A 320 12.49 -15.61 -15.02
N ASP A 321 13.34 -16.15 -14.14
CA ASP A 321 13.57 -17.58 -14.02
C ASP A 321 12.30 -18.32 -13.56
N ALA A 322 11.55 -17.76 -12.60
CA ALA A 322 10.28 -18.33 -12.16
C ALA A 322 9.20 -18.29 -13.25
N ALA A 323 9.15 -17.23 -14.04
CA ALA A 323 8.25 -17.11 -15.18
C ALA A 323 8.57 -18.18 -16.25
N ARG A 324 9.83 -18.34 -16.62
CA ARG A 324 10.28 -19.40 -17.56
C ARG A 324 9.92 -20.81 -17.06
N ALA A 325 10.20 -21.08 -15.77
CA ALA A 325 9.85 -22.37 -15.16
C ALA A 325 8.34 -22.64 -15.15
N LEU A 326 7.52 -21.61 -15.07
CA LEU A 326 6.06 -21.73 -15.09
C LEU A 326 5.53 -21.94 -16.52
N LEU A 327 6.24 -21.47 -17.53
CA LEU A 327 5.89 -21.62 -18.95
C LEU A 327 6.31 -22.99 -19.52
N GLY A 328 7.45 -23.48 -19.13
CA GLY A 328 8.05 -24.73 -19.60
C GLY A 328 7.64 -25.95 -18.84
#